data_d8625de4db52fb7efae5a1582e278d66
#
_entry.id   d8625de4db52fb7efae5a1582e278d66
#
_cell.length_a   1.000
_cell.length_b   1.000
_cell.length_c   1.000
_cell.angle_alpha   90.00
_cell.angle_beta   90.00
_cell.angle_gamma   90.00
#
_symmetry.space_group_name_H-M   'P 1'
#
loop_
_entity.id
_entity.type
_entity.pdbx_description
1 polymer ?
#
loop_
_entity_poly.entity_id
_entity_poly.type
_entity_poly.pdbx_seq_one_letter_code
_entity_poly.pdbx_strand_id
1 'polypeptide(L)'
;CEDTVKVEVWDVCDTAVSEQSKRRSVVPGTPRGLSLEHGRGALDADNIDVFRGAHAVVYVFDPRKRWTLEYVQRQLPSVPPQVPVLILGGFTDLLTTDAEGVEPTDVVPVEEVQRIAEAEAARRGRPVLSARASMLDCYGLDVLYSFLQLPYCLAKEQGLARSQEELTARQARAEEGLRADVAAQEYESHRHKLMLLRDGHHGHHGSHGSHSEP
;
A
#
# COMPACT_ATOMS: atom_id res chain seq x y z
N CYS A 1 14.02 -13.69 11.49
CA CYS A 1 13.51 -13.81 10.11
C CYS A 1 13.69 -12.48 9.43
N GLU A 2 14.53 -12.43 8.41
CA GLU A 2 14.60 -11.28 7.51
C GLU A 2 13.46 -11.44 6.51
N ASP A 3 12.43 -10.61 6.63
CA ASP A 3 11.33 -10.59 5.68
C ASP A 3 11.78 -9.74 4.45
N THR A 4 11.69 -10.30 3.27
CA THR A 4 11.92 -9.54 2.03
C THR A 4 10.63 -8.79 1.67
N VAL A 5 10.73 -7.47 1.50
CA VAL A 5 9.59 -6.60 1.16
C VAL A 5 9.79 -6.04 -0.24
N LYS A 6 8.80 -6.22 -1.10
CA LYS A 6 8.73 -5.54 -2.39
C LYS A 6 8.07 -4.17 -2.19
N VAL A 7 8.78 -3.12 -2.55
CA VAL A 7 8.26 -1.74 -2.56
C VAL A 7 7.94 -1.37 -4.00
N GLU A 8 6.71 -0.95 -4.26
CA GLU A 8 6.29 -0.37 -5.53
C GLU A 8 6.09 1.13 -5.33
N VAL A 9 6.80 1.93 -6.11
CA VAL A 9 6.73 3.39 -6.05
C VAL A 9 5.94 3.89 -7.25
N TRP A 10 4.91 4.68 -6.98
CA TRP A 10 4.07 5.31 -7.99
C TRP A 10 4.33 6.81 -7.96
N ASP A 11 4.87 7.34 -9.05
CA ASP A 11 5.05 8.78 -9.23
C ASP A 11 3.75 9.37 -9.78
N VAL A 12 3.15 10.26 -9.00
CA VAL A 12 1.89 10.92 -9.34
C VAL A 12 2.18 12.36 -9.74
N CYS A 13 1.94 12.67 -11.00
CA CYS A 13 2.11 14.01 -11.54
C CYS A 13 0.76 14.73 -11.63
N ASP A 14 0.70 15.97 -11.16
CA ASP A 14 -0.40 16.88 -11.39
C ASP A 14 -0.24 17.54 -12.76
N THR A 15 -1.16 17.28 -13.69
CA THR A 15 -1.12 17.84 -15.06
C THR A 15 -1.30 19.35 -15.09
N ALA A 16 -2.00 19.94 -14.12
CA ALA A 16 -2.19 21.38 -14.00
C ALA A 16 -0.87 22.14 -13.80
N VAL A 17 0.08 21.57 -13.07
CA VAL A 17 1.43 22.14 -12.87
C VAL A 17 2.28 22.01 -14.13
N SER A 18 2.10 20.93 -14.90
CA SER A 18 2.80 20.67 -16.16
C SER A 18 2.51 21.73 -17.24
N GLU A 19 1.28 22.22 -17.32
CA GLU A 19 0.90 23.27 -18.31
C GLU A 19 1.48 24.66 -17.98
N GLN A 20 1.56 25.03 -16.72
CA GLN A 20 2.17 26.29 -16.29
C GLN A 20 3.70 26.27 -16.47
N SER A 21 4.35 25.13 -16.28
CA SER A 21 5.79 24.94 -16.55
C SER A 21 6.10 25.03 -18.04
N LYS A 22 5.24 24.49 -18.90
CA LYS A 22 5.39 24.60 -20.36
C LYS A 22 5.29 26.04 -20.88
N ARG A 23 4.49 26.89 -20.24
CA ARG A 23 4.36 28.31 -20.63
C ARG A 23 5.57 29.18 -20.24
N ARG A 24 6.37 28.74 -19.24
CA ARG A 24 7.57 29.48 -18.80
C ARG A 24 8.86 29.11 -19.53
N SER A 25 8.91 28.02 -20.27
CA SER A 25 10.15 27.53 -20.91
C SER A 25 10.21 27.73 -22.41
N VAL A 26 9.48 28.69 -23.00
CA VAL A 26 9.67 29.09 -24.37
C VAL A 26 10.77 30.16 -24.41
N VAL A 27 12.01 29.71 -24.48
CA VAL A 27 13.15 30.57 -24.91
C VAL A 27 13.11 30.61 -26.43
N PRO A 28 12.96 31.79 -27.05
CA PRO A 28 12.99 31.90 -28.52
C PRO A 28 14.40 31.55 -29.03
N GLY A 29 14.50 30.52 -29.87
CA GLY A 29 15.72 30.23 -30.61
C GLY A 29 16.36 28.85 -30.39
N THR A 30 15.82 27.97 -29.61
CA THR A 30 16.31 26.56 -29.51
C THR A 30 15.66 25.67 -30.57
N PRO A 31 16.44 24.84 -31.30
CA PRO A 31 15.87 23.87 -32.24
C PRO A 31 14.96 22.92 -31.49
N ARG A 32 13.80 22.61 -32.08
CA ARG A 32 12.88 21.57 -31.57
C ARG A 32 13.62 20.21 -31.49
N GLY A 33 14.32 19.99 -30.40
CA GLY A 33 14.86 18.69 -30.02
C GLY A 33 13.82 17.93 -29.25
N LEU A 34 13.45 16.77 -29.78
CA LEU A 34 12.77 15.63 -29.13
C LEU A 34 11.96 15.99 -27.86
N SER A 35 10.75 16.46 -28.09
CA SER A 35 9.70 16.38 -27.08
C SER A 35 9.49 14.89 -26.82
N LEU A 36 10.02 14.37 -25.73
CA LEU A 36 9.50 13.15 -25.15
C LEU A 36 8.02 13.46 -24.89
N GLU A 37 7.17 13.01 -25.81
CA GLU A 37 5.75 12.93 -25.57
C GLU A 37 5.64 12.10 -24.29
N HIS A 38 5.39 12.76 -23.16
CA HIS A 38 4.97 12.11 -21.94
C HIS A 38 3.70 11.36 -22.33
N GLY A 39 3.87 10.04 -22.48
CA GLY A 39 2.84 9.17 -22.99
C GLY A 39 1.56 9.40 -22.21
N ARG A 40 0.44 9.20 -22.87
CA ARG A 40 -0.95 9.14 -22.39
C ARG A 40 -1.16 8.15 -21.24
N GLY A 41 -0.38 8.24 -20.16
CA GLY A 41 -0.39 7.34 -19.01
C GLY A 41 -0.05 8.03 -17.69
N ALA A 42 0.21 9.36 -17.70
CA ALA A 42 0.31 10.08 -16.43
C ALA A 42 -1.07 10.06 -15.77
N LEU A 43 -1.16 9.38 -14.62
CA LEU A 43 -2.35 9.39 -13.78
C LEU A 43 -2.58 10.81 -13.32
N ASP A 44 -3.67 11.43 -13.80
CA ASP A 44 -4.09 12.75 -13.37
C ASP A 44 -4.67 12.64 -11.97
N ALA A 45 -4.00 13.24 -11.00
CA ALA A 45 -4.39 13.19 -9.59
C ALA A 45 -5.81 13.76 -9.32
N ASP A 46 -6.30 14.62 -10.21
CA ASP A 46 -7.63 15.21 -10.07
C ASP A 46 -8.77 14.27 -10.49
N ASN A 47 -8.49 13.23 -11.28
CA ASN A 47 -9.50 12.34 -11.84
C ASN A 47 -9.47 10.91 -11.29
N ILE A 48 -8.46 10.55 -10.51
CA ILE A 48 -8.27 9.19 -9.98
C ILE A 48 -7.98 9.28 -8.48
N ASP A 49 -8.60 8.40 -7.70
CA ASP A 49 -8.23 8.19 -6.29
C ASP A 49 -6.82 7.58 -6.22
N VAL A 50 -5.81 8.44 -6.26
CA VAL A 50 -4.39 8.08 -6.22
C VAL A 50 -3.97 7.44 -4.91
N PHE A 51 -4.78 7.56 -3.85
CA PHE A 51 -4.52 6.99 -2.54
C PHE A 51 -5.12 5.59 -2.37
N ARG A 52 -5.93 5.12 -3.33
CA ARG A 52 -6.56 3.81 -3.26
C ARG A 52 -5.52 2.69 -3.26
N GLY A 53 -5.42 1.97 -2.15
CA GLY A 53 -4.45 0.89 -1.97
C GLY A 53 -3.03 1.37 -1.65
N ALA A 54 -2.82 2.68 -1.45
CA ALA A 54 -1.55 3.19 -0.99
C ALA A 54 -1.29 2.78 0.47
N HIS A 55 -0.10 2.28 0.74
CA HIS A 55 0.34 1.93 2.09
C HIS A 55 1.11 3.06 2.77
N ALA A 56 1.64 4.00 2.00
CA ALA A 56 2.29 5.22 2.46
C ALA A 56 2.24 6.31 1.40
N VAL A 57 2.41 7.55 1.81
CA VAL A 57 2.58 8.70 0.92
C VAL A 57 3.85 9.44 1.28
N VAL A 58 4.66 9.76 0.27
CA VAL A 58 5.83 10.63 0.41
C VAL A 58 5.58 11.87 -0.45
N TYR A 59 5.41 13.01 0.22
CA TYR A 59 5.38 14.29 -0.46
C TYR A 59 6.79 14.86 -0.55
N VAL A 60 7.22 15.17 -1.76
CA VAL A 60 8.51 15.83 -2.00
C VAL A 60 8.28 17.28 -2.37
N PHE A 61 8.97 18.21 -1.68
CA PHE A 61 8.91 19.63 -1.98
C PHE A 61 10.32 20.22 -2.09
N ASP A 62 10.43 21.33 -2.79
CA ASP A 62 11.68 22.11 -2.90
C ASP A 62 11.66 23.25 -1.86
N PRO A 63 12.49 23.20 -0.82
CA PRO A 63 12.51 24.23 0.21
C PRO A 63 12.82 25.65 -0.27
N ARG A 64 13.41 25.78 -1.45
CA ARG A 64 13.70 27.07 -2.10
C ARG A 64 12.49 27.67 -2.79
N LYS A 65 11.38 26.89 -2.86
CA LYS A 65 10.16 27.27 -3.59
C LYS A 65 8.95 27.07 -2.71
N ARG A 66 8.56 28.09 -1.97
CA ARG A 66 7.46 28.07 -1.00
C ARG A 66 6.17 27.47 -1.57
N TRP A 67 5.85 27.77 -2.84
CA TRP A 67 4.63 27.26 -3.48
C TRP A 67 4.56 25.73 -3.55
N THR A 68 5.72 25.03 -3.51
CA THR A 68 5.75 23.57 -3.49
C THR A 68 5.30 23.01 -2.14
N LEU A 69 5.64 23.67 -1.02
CA LEU A 69 5.10 23.33 0.30
C LEU A 69 3.61 23.67 0.41
N GLU A 70 3.18 24.80 -0.13
CA GLU A 70 1.76 25.19 -0.17
C GLU A 70 0.91 24.17 -0.94
N TYR A 71 1.47 23.59 -2.00
CA TYR A 71 0.84 22.47 -2.71
C TYR A 71 0.69 21.24 -1.79
N VAL A 72 1.75 20.83 -1.09
CA VAL A 72 1.70 19.74 -0.12
C VAL A 72 0.62 19.99 0.94
N GLN A 73 0.56 21.18 1.52
CA GLN A 73 -0.43 21.55 2.53
C GLN A 73 -1.87 21.40 2.03
N ARG A 74 -2.13 21.75 0.76
CA ARG A 74 -3.47 21.59 0.15
C ARG A 74 -3.84 20.13 -0.06
N GLN A 75 -2.87 19.27 -0.37
CA GLN A 75 -3.10 17.85 -0.66
C GLN A 75 -3.16 16.97 0.60
N LEU A 76 -2.49 17.36 1.68
CA LEU A 76 -2.45 16.60 2.94
C LEU A 76 -3.83 16.15 3.46
N PRO A 77 -4.88 17.01 3.45
CA PRO A 77 -6.19 16.60 3.93
C PRO A 77 -6.87 15.50 3.10
N SER A 78 -6.47 15.33 1.85
CA SER A 78 -7.03 14.31 0.94
C SER A 78 -6.46 12.91 1.18
N VAL A 79 -5.32 12.80 1.88
CA VAL A 79 -4.72 11.50 2.21
C VAL A 79 -5.57 10.78 3.24
N PRO A 80 -5.96 9.50 3.04
CA PRO A 80 -6.73 8.73 4.01
C PRO A 80 -6.04 8.70 5.39
N PRO A 81 -6.78 8.85 6.51
CA PRO A 81 -6.20 8.98 7.85
C PRO A 81 -5.27 7.84 8.26
N GLN A 82 -5.55 6.62 7.80
CA GLN A 82 -4.79 5.42 8.13
C GLN A 82 -3.43 5.31 7.42
N VAL A 83 -3.22 6.08 6.34
CA VAL A 83 -2.00 6.03 5.52
C VAL A 83 -0.93 6.92 6.13
N PRO A 84 0.26 6.40 6.52
CA PRO A 84 1.35 7.21 7.02
C PRO A 84 1.90 8.14 5.95
N VAL A 85 2.37 9.31 6.36
CA VAL A 85 2.87 10.36 5.47
C VAL A 85 4.26 10.81 5.88
N LEU A 86 5.14 10.96 4.89
CA LEU A 86 6.43 11.64 5.03
C LEU A 86 6.45 12.88 4.13
N ILE A 87 6.76 14.03 4.72
CA ILE A 87 7.01 15.29 4.00
C ILE A 87 8.51 15.46 3.87
N LEU A 88 9.04 15.34 2.64
CA LEU A 88 10.47 15.31 2.37
C LEU A 88 10.90 16.58 1.63
N GLY A 89 11.67 17.43 2.31
CA GLY A 89 12.30 18.59 1.70
C GLY A 89 13.57 18.17 0.93
N GLY A 90 13.51 18.16 -0.39
CA GLY A 90 14.63 17.82 -1.25
C GLY A 90 15.66 18.96 -1.40
N PHE A 91 16.70 18.73 -2.20
CA PHE A 91 17.70 19.72 -2.56
C PHE A 91 18.42 20.38 -1.38
N THR A 92 18.63 19.63 -0.29
CA THR A 92 19.30 20.17 0.91
C THR A 92 20.75 20.61 0.62
N ASP A 93 21.41 19.96 -0.32
CA ASP A 93 22.74 20.32 -0.82
C ASP A 93 22.79 21.75 -1.41
N LEU A 94 21.67 22.24 -1.93
CA LEU A 94 21.56 23.59 -2.51
C LEU A 94 21.10 24.65 -1.50
N LEU A 95 20.94 24.28 -0.21
CA LEU A 95 20.58 25.19 0.87
C LEU A 95 21.80 25.67 1.66
N THR A 96 22.97 25.10 1.39
CA THR A 96 24.23 25.54 1.98
C THR A 96 24.61 26.89 1.41
N THR A 97 25.18 27.73 2.24
CA THR A 97 25.71 29.03 1.86
C THR A 97 26.63 28.87 0.65
N ASP A 98 26.37 29.58 -0.43
CA ASP A 98 27.28 29.63 -1.57
C ASP A 98 28.67 30.16 -1.13
N ALA A 99 29.67 30.01 -2.01
CA ALA A 99 31.04 30.41 -1.75
C ALA A 99 31.17 31.92 -1.41
N GLU A 100 30.12 32.70 -1.62
CA GLU A 100 30.04 34.14 -1.34
C GLU A 100 29.36 34.43 0.02
N GLY A 101 28.93 33.43 0.79
CA GLY A 101 28.36 33.62 2.14
C GLY A 101 26.93 34.17 2.13
N VAL A 102 26.24 34.14 0.97
CA VAL A 102 24.87 34.59 0.85
C VAL A 102 23.93 33.46 1.16
N GLU A 103 23.19 33.59 2.25
CA GLU A 103 22.10 32.65 2.57
C GLU A 103 20.94 32.84 1.57
N PRO A 104 20.32 31.76 1.08
CA PRO A 104 19.13 31.88 0.26
C PRO A 104 18.01 32.57 1.06
N THR A 105 17.57 33.73 0.58
CA THR A 105 16.69 34.66 1.34
C THR A 105 15.24 34.18 1.50
N ASP A 106 14.83 33.07 0.87
CA ASP A 106 13.43 32.61 0.89
C ASP A 106 13.31 31.09 1.06
N VAL A 107 14.17 30.51 1.92
CA VAL A 107 14.11 29.08 2.23
C VAL A 107 13.04 28.80 3.27
N VAL A 108 12.21 27.82 3.00
CA VAL A 108 11.21 27.32 3.95
C VAL A 108 11.92 26.76 5.21
N PRO A 109 11.67 27.29 6.42
CA PRO A 109 12.29 26.82 7.65
C PRO A 109 11.86 25.38 7.98
N VAL A 110 12.77 24.61 8.60
CA VAL A 110 12.47 23.23 9.05
C VAL A 110 11.33 23.25 10.06
N GLU A 111 11.34 24.21 10.97
CA GLU A 111 10.36 24.36 12.05
C GLU A 111 8.94 24.62 11.51
N GLU A 112 8.81 25.27 10.37
CA GLU A 112 7.53 25.48 9.71
C GLU A 112 6.96 24.15 9.20
N VAL A 113 7.79 23.33 8.54
CA VAL A 113 7.38 22.02 8.04
C VAL A 113 7.03 21.06 9.18
N GLN A 114 7.80 21.10 10.27
CA GLN A 114 7.53 20.32 11.47
C GLN A 114 6.19 20.68 12.09
N ARG A 115 5.89 21.98 12.25
CA ARG A 115 4.58 22.43 12.76
C ARG A 115 3.41 21.98 11.91
N ILE A 116 3.58 21.98 10.57
CA ILE A 116 2.57 21.46 9.64
C ILE A 116 2.37 19.97 9.85
N ALA A 117 3.47 19.21 9.93
CA ALA A 117 3.44 17.78 10.15
C ALA A 117 2.77 17.42 11.49
N GLU A 118 3.10 18.11 12.58
CA GLU A 118 2.54 17.92 13.92
C GLU A 118 1.03 18.24 13.95
N ALA A 119 0.63 19.37 13.36
CA ALA A 119 -0.77 19.75 13.27
C ALA A 119 -1.61 18.72 12.51
N GLU A 120 -1.06 18.23 11.40
CA GLU A 120 -1.72 17.22 10.60
C GLU A 120 -1.74 15.84 11.29
N ALA A 121 -0.67 15.47 11.98
CA ALA A 121 -0.63 14.26 12.79
C ALA A 121 -1.68 14.27 13.90
N ALA A 122 -1.85 15.42 14.59
CA ALA A 122 -2.88 15.60 15.61
C ALA A 122 -4.30 15.46 15.03
N ARG A 123 -4.54 16.02 13.85
CA ARG A 123 -5.84 15.92 13.14
C ARG A 123 -6.17 14.49 12.74
N ARG A 124 -5.19 13.72 12.30
CA ARG A 124 -5.36 12.37 11.73
C ARG A 124 -5.29 11.25 12.77
N GLY A 125 -4.71 11.53 13.95
CA GLY A 125 -4.39 10.50 14.94
C GLY A 125 -3.33 9.49 14.47
N ARG A 126 -2.53 9.85 13.47
CA ARG A 126 -1.45 9.04 12.88
C ARG A 126 -0.22 9.91 12.62
N PRO A 127 0.99 9.35 12.71
CA PRO A 127 2.19 10.12 12.47
C PRO A 127 2.24 10.71 11.06
N VAL A 128 2.54 12.00 10.99
CA VAL A 128 3.02 12.69 9.80
C VAL A 128 4.42 13.16 10.13
N LEU A 129 5.39 12.73 9.36
CA LEU A 129 6.80 13.01 9.62
C LEU A 129 7.34 14.00 8.61
N SER A 130 8.36 14.77 8.99
CA SER A 130 9.06 15.65 8.07
C SER A 130 10.56 15.44 8.17
N ALA A 131 11.23 15.50 7.03
CA ALA A 131 12.69 15.37 6.94
C ALA A 131 13.25 16.19 5.79
N ARG A 132 14.56 16.41 5.82
CA ARG A 132 15.33 16.98 4.71
C ARG A 132 16.10 15.86 4.01
N ALA A 133 16.29 16.02 2.69
CA ALA A 133 17.06 15.07 1.89
C ALA A 133 17.78 15.75 0.74
N SER A 134 18.86 15.14 0.30
CA SER A 134 19.53 15.43 -0.97
C SER A 134 19.79 14.14 -1.71
N MET A 135 19.31 14.07 -2.95
CA MET A 135 19.57 12.93 -3.82
C MET A 135 20.98 12.96 -4.42
N LEU A 136 21.67 14.12 -4.36
CA LEU A 136 23.01 14.27 -4.88
C LEU A 136 24.06 13.54 -4.04
N ASP A 137 23.95 13.68 -2.72
CA ASP A 137 24.90 13.14 -1.73
C ASP A 137 24.30 12.06 -0.84
N CYS A 138 23.09 11.61 -1.15
CA CYS A 138 22.35 10.59 -0.40
C CYS A 138 21.94 11.00 1.03
N TYR A 139 22.00 12.29 1.38
CA TYR A 139 21.56 12.77 2.70
C TYR A 139 20.07 12.52 2.92
N GLY A 140 19.70 11.99 4.07
CA GLY A 140 18.29 11.74 4.45
C GLY A 140 17.65 10.52 3.79
N LEU A 141 18.38 9.73 2.98
CA LEU A 141 17.85 8.47 2.42
C LEU A 141 17.63 7.41 3.51
N ASP A 142 18.42 7.43 4.56
CA ASP A 142 18.25 6.58 5.74
C ASP A 142 16.90 6.81 6.43
N VAL A 143 16.44 8.06 6.48
CA VAL A 143 15.11 8.43 6.98
C VAL A 143 14.01 7.84 6.09
N LEU A 144 14.16 7.93 4.77
CA LEU A 144 13.22 7.34 3.82
C LEU A 144 13.14 5.81 3.98
N TYR A 145 14.29 5.13 4.09
CA TYR A 145 14.33 3.69 4.34
C TYR A 145 13.67 3.31 5.67
N SER A 146 13.95 4.07 6.72
CA SER A 146 13.35 3.86 8.04
C SER A 146 11.83 4.09 8.00
N PHE A 147 11.38 5.11 7.27
CA PHE A 147 9.96 5.38 7.08
C PHE A 147 9.23 4.21 6.41
N LEU A 148 9.83 3.54 5.42
CA LEU A 148 9.21 2.42 4.72
C LEU A 148 8.94 1.19 5.62
N GLN A 149 9.57 1.11 6.79
CA GLN A 149 9.27 0.06 7.77
C GLN A 149 7.86 0.24 8.37
N LEU A 150 7.41 1.48 8.54
CA LEU A 150 6.11 1.77 9.15
C LEU A 150 4.94 1.24 8.32
N PRO A 151 4.80 1.56 7.01
CA PRO A 151 3.72 1.00 6.19
C PRO A 151 3.81 -0.53 6.08
N TYR A 152 5.01 -1.10 6.08
CA TYR A 152 5.18 -2.55 6.11
C TYR A 152 4.60 -3.18 7.38
N CYS A 153 4.95 -2.64 8.56
CA CYS A 153 4.42 -3.14 9.84
C CYS A 153 2.90 -3.02 9.89
N LEU A 154 2.34 -1.90 9.45
CA LEU A 154 0.89 -1.68 9.40
C LEU A 154 0.17 -2.66 8.45
N ALA A 155 0.73 -2.90 7.27
CA ALA A 155 0.18 -3.87 6.33
C ALA A 155 0.23 -5.30 6.88
N LYS A 156 1.31 -5.67 7.56
CA LYS A 156 1.48 -6.98 8.21
C LYS A 156 0.50 -7.16 9.36
N GLU A 157 0.33 -6.14 10.21
CA GLU A 157 -0.67 -6.13 11.29
C GLU A 157 -2.09 -6.37 10.76
N GLN A 158 -2.47 -5.64 9.70
CA GLN A 158 -3.78 -5.81 9.05
C GLN A 158 -3.95 -7.22 8.45
N GLY A 159 -2.90 -7.77 7.84
CA GLY A 159 -2.91 -9.13 7.31
C GLY A 159 -3.11 -10.19 8.41
N LEU A 160 -2.41 -10.04 9.53
CA LEU A 160 -2.56 -10.93 10.69
C LEU A 160 -3.96 -10.83 11.31
N ALA A 161 -4.51 -9.62 11.45
CA ALA A 161 -5.86 -9.42 11.96
C ALA A 161 -6.92 -10.13 11.09
N ARG A 162 -6.83 -9.99 9.77
CA ARG A 162 -7.72 -10.71 8.82
C ARG A 162 -7.60 -12.23 8.96
N SER A 163 -6.36 -12.74 9.03
CA SER A 163 -6.14 -14.17 9.20
C SER A 163 -6.73 -14.69 10.53
N GLN A 164 -6.64 -13.90 11.59
CA GLN A 164 -7.23 -14.24 12.88
C GLN A 164 -8.76 -14.27 12.80
N GLU A 165 -9.39 -13.29 12.15
CA GLU A 165 -10.84 -13.26 11.93
C GLU A 165 -11.31 -14.48 11.12
N GLU A 166 -10.60 -14.84 10.04
CA GLU A 166 -10.90 -16.03 9.24
C GLU A 166 -10.81 -17.33 10.05
N LEU A 167 -9.75 -17.48 10.87
CA LEU A 167 -9.59 -18.64 11.74
C LEU A 167 -10.70 -18.72 12.79
N THR A 168 -11.07 -17.61 13.40
CA THR A 168 -12.16 -17.54 14.39
C THR A 168 -13.49 -17.92 13.75
N ALA A 169 -13.78 -17.41 12.56
CA ALA A 169 -14.98 -17.78 11.81
C ALA A 169 -14.99 -19.26 11.40
N ARG A 170 -13.83 -19.82 11.02
CA ARG A 170 -13.69 -21.24 10.71
C ARG A 170 -13.91 -22.12 11.95
N GLN A 171 -13.36 -21.73 13.09
CA GLN A 171 -13.57 -22.42 14.36
C GLN A 171 -15.05 -22.44 14.73
N ALA A 172 -15.74 -21.31 14.68
CA ALA A 172 -17.16 -21.21 15.00
C ALA A 172 -18.02 -22.15 14.12
N ARG A 173 -17.73 -22.17 12.80
CA ARG A 173 -18.42 -23.09 11.86
C ARG A 173 -18.14 -24.57 12.19
N ALA A 174 -16.91 -24.91 12.56
CA ALA A 174 -16.55 -26.27 12.93
C ALA A 174 -17.25 -26.69 14.21
N GLU A 175 -17.35 -25.83 15.22
CA GLU A 175 -18.07 -26.07 16.46
C GLU A 175 -19.59 -26.26 16.24
N GLU A 176 -20.18 -25.41 15.35
CA GLU A 176 -21.59 -25.52 14.97
C GLU A 176 -21.87 -26.86 14.27
N GLY A 177 -21.01 -27.21 13.28
CA GLY A 177 -21.10 -28.50 12.58
C GLY A 177 -21.00 -29.68 13.54
N LEU A 178 -20.02 -29.66 14.47
CA LEU A 178 -19.87 -30.72 15.45
C LEU A 178 -21.09 -30.85 16.38
N ARG A 179 -21.68 -29.73 16.82
CA ARG A 179 -22.91 -29.74 17.62
C ARG A 179 -24.08 -30.35 16.83
N ALA A 180 -24.20 -30.01 15.55
CA ALA A 180 -25.23 -30.58 14.67
C ALA A 180 -25.04 -32.11 14.50
N ASP A 181 -23.79 -32.54 14.24
CA ASP A 181 -23.47 -33.97 14.11
C ASP A 181 -23.73 -34.74 15.39
N VAL A 182 -23.38 -34.21 16.57
CA VAL A 182 -23.69 -34.82 17.86
C VAL A 182 -25.20 -34.92 18.10
N ALA A 183 -25.95 -33.86 17.75
CA ALA A 183 -27.41 -33.87 17.90
C ALA A 183 -28.09 -34.84 16.92
N ALA A 184 -27.53 -35.08 15.75
CA ALA A 184 -28.03 -36.02 14.73
C ALA A 184 -27.57 -37.47 14.97
N GLN A 185 -26.74 -37.73 15.99
CA GLN A 185 -26.18 -39.03 16.24
C GLN A 185 -27.24 -39.99 16.82
N GLU A 186 -27.82 -40.84 15.97
CA GLU A 186 -28.72 -41.93 16.34
C GLU A 186 -28.07 -43.28 16.05
N TYR A 187 -27.83 -44.05 17.10
CA TYR A 187 -27.19 -45.38 16.99
C TYR A 187 -28.00 -46.35 16.14
N GLU A 188 -29.31 -46.32 16.20
CA GLU A 188 -30.19 -47.20 15.40
C GLU A 188 -30.07 -46.91 13.89
N SER A 189 -30.00 -45.63 13.51
CA SER A 189 -29.76 -45.23 12.11
C SER A 189 -28.40 -45.71 11.60
N HIS A 190 -27.36 -45.59 12.42
CA HIS A 190 -26.03 -46.09 12.07
C HIS A 190 -26.04 -47.63 11.91
N ARG A 191 -26.67 -48.35 12.82
CA ARG A 191 -26.80 -49.81 12.79
C ARG A 191 -27.56 -50.29 11.55
N HIS A 192 -28.63 -49.61 11.18
CA HIS A 192 -29.39 -49.90 9.96
C HIS A 192 -28.53 -49.73 8.72
N LYS A 193 -27.75 -48.64 8.64
CA LYS A 193 -26.84 -48.39 7.51
C LYS A 193 -25.76 -49.46 7.39
N LEU A 194 -25.21 -49.96 8.50
CA LEU A 194 -24.22 -51.04 8.49
C LEU A 194 -24.85 -52.37 8.01
N MET A 195 -26.10 -52.66 8.37
CA MET A 195 -26.81 -53.84 7.88
C MET A 195 -26.99 -53.79 6.35
N LEU A 196 -27.44 -52.66 5.79
CA LEU A 196 -27.59 -52.49 4.37
C LEU A 196 -26.28 -52.66 3.58
N LEU A 197 -25.18 -52.18 4.13
CA LEU A 197 -23.85 -52.36 3.50
C LEU A 197 -23.40 -53.81 3.52
N ARG A 198 -23.69 -54.56 4.60
CA ARG A 198 -23.37 -55.97 4.73
C ARG A 198 -24.17 -56.83 3.75
N ASP A 199 -25.45 -56.56 3.60
CA ASP A 199 -26.37 -57.34 2.74
C ASP A 199 -26.09 -57.02 1.24
N GLY A 200 -25.63 -55.81 0.91
CA GLY A 200 -25.20 -55.42 -0.45
C GLY A 200 -23.92 -56.17 -0.92
N HIS A 201 -23.07 -56.61 0.02
CA HIS A 201 -21.87 -57.38 -0.32
C HIS A 201 -22.12 -58.88 -0.57
N HIS A 202 -23.26 -59.44 -0.18
CA HIS A 202 -23.58 -60.85 -0.39
C HIS A 202 -24.31 -61.15 -1.71
N GLY A 203 -24.69 -60.12 -2.49
CA GLY A 203 -25.41 -60.28 -3.75
C GLY A 203 -24.57 -60.54 -5.02
N HIS A 204 -23.25 -60.65 -4.92
CA HIS A 204 -22.40 -60.71 -6.11
C HIS A 204 -21.54 -62.00 -6.27
N HIS A 205 -21.84 -63.04 -5.50
CA HIS A 205 -21.24 -64.39 -5.72
C HIS A 205 -22.28 -65.44 -5.97
N GLY A 206 -22.74 -65.58 -7.21
CA GLY A 206 -23.59 -66.67 -7.61
C GLY A 206 -24.04 -66.59 -9.08
N SER A 207 -23.15 -66.75 -10.01
CA SER A 207 -23.50 -67.27 -11.34
C SER A 207 -22.20 -67.66 -12.09
N HIS A 208 -21.66 -68.84 -11.79
CA HIS A 208 -20.85 -69.60 -12.75
C HIS A 208 -21.69 -70.70 -13.27
N GLY A 209 -22.24 -70.47 -14.46
CA GLY A 209 -22.93 -71.48 -15.26
C GLY A 209 -21.95 -72.51 -15.76
N SER A 210 -22.29 -73.77 -15.49
CA SER A 210 -21.73 -74.98 -16.02
C SER A 210 -21.99 -75.04 -17.55
N HIS A 211 -20.96 -75.02 -18.36
CA HIS A 211 -21.03 -75.56 -19.73
C HIS A 211 -20.42 -76.96 -19.74
N SER A 212 -21.28 -77.92 -19.96
CA SER A 212 -20.94 -79.28 -20.38
C SER A 212 -20.96 -79.30 -21.92
N GLU A 213 -19.86 -79.85 -22.50
CA GLU A 213 -19.83 -80.32 -23.87
C GLU A 213 -20.65 -81.60 -24.07
N PRO A 214 -20.93 -81.95 -25.37
CA PRO A 214 -20.09 -82.90 -26.09
C PRO A 214 -19.53 -82.31 -27.41
#